data_460351835c297f9828f000fc06565f68
#
_entry.id   460351835c297f9828f000fc06565f68
#
_cell.length_a   1.000
_cell.length_b   1.000
_cell.length_c   1.000
_cell.angle_alpha   90.00
_cell.angle_beta   90.00
_cell.angle_gamma   90.00
#
_symmetry.space_group_name_H-M   'P 1'
#
loop_
_entity.id
_entity.type
_entity.pdbx_description
1 polymer ?
#
loop_
_entity_poly.entity_id
_entity_poly.type
_entity_poly.pdbx_seq_one_letter_code
_entity_poly.pdbx_strand_id
1 'polypeptide(L)'
;MSIADERYVLLTTFRKDGSPVSTPVWIAPLTGRDVCFTTSGDAGKVKRINRTPHVTLQPCDMRGRLEPNSVVVGGSARVVTGSDFAPVEKAVAKKYGIQYRLVVWSGVLTSVFKRTKTADAGIIITLD
;
A
#
# COMPACT_ATOMS: atom_id res chain seq x y z
N MET A 1 -13.46 0.62 -13.47
CA MET A 1 -12.68 -0.02 -12.40
C MET A 1 -11.67 0.96 -11.86
N SER A 2 -11.58 1.09 -10.54
CA SER A 2 -10.64 2.01 -9.93
C SER A 2 -9.38 1.28 -9.49
N ILE A 3 -8.32 2.05 -9.25
CA ILE A 3 -7.06 1.50 -8.74
C ILE A 3 -7.27 0.76 -7.40
N ALA A 4 -8.28 1.17 -6.63
CA ALA A 4 -8.58 0.56 -5.34
C ALA A 4 -9.10 -0.88 -5.46
N ASP A 5 -9.56 -1.29 -6.64
CA ASP A 5 -10.06 -2.65 -6.88
C ASP A 5 -8.93 -3.62 -7.24
N GLU A 6 -7.73 -3.11 -7.49
CA GLU A 6 -6.59 -3.95 -7.82
C GLU A 6 -6.09 -4.71 -6.59
N ARG A 7 -5.52 -5.89 -6.81
CA ARG A 7 -4.90 -6.67 -5.73
C ARG A 7 -3.55 -6.09 -5.34
N TYR A 8 -2.75 -5.73 -6.34
CA TYR A 8 -1.42 -5.14 -6.17
C TYR A 8 -1.30 -3.93 -7.05
N VAL A 9 -0.62 -2.91 -6.54
CA VAL A 9 -0.25 -1.75 -7.34
C VAL A 9 1.24 -1.49 -7.17
N LEU A 10 1.88 -1.03 -8.23
CA LEU A 10 3.26 -0.58 -8.16
C LEU A 10 3.25 0.84 -7.61
N LEU A 11 3.70 0.99 -6.38
CA LEU A 11 3.83 2.29 -5.75
C LEU A 11 5.19 2.86 -6.10
N THR A 12 5.22 4.06 -6.66
CA THR A 12 6.45 4.79 -6.93
C THR A 12 6.52 5.99 -6.01
N THR A 13 7.58 6.04 -5.22
CA THR A 13 7.94 7.16 -4.35
C THR A 13 9.23 7.77 -4.88
N PHE A 14 9.62 8.93 -4.38
CA PHE A 14 10.73 9.68 -4.95
C PHE A 14 11.77 10.01 -3.88
N ARG A 15 13.03 9.77 -4.21
CA ARG A 15 14.15 10.12 -3.36
C ARG A 15 14.38 11.64 -3.37
N LYS A 16 15.25 12.09 -2.48
CA LYS A 16 15.60 13.51 -2.36
C LYS A 16 16.09 14.11 -3.69
N ASP A 17 16.79 13.33 -4.49
CA ASP A 17 17.30 13.77 -5.79
C ASP A 17 16.25 13.64 -6.92
N GLY A 18 15.03 13.20 -6.61
CA GLY A 18 13.97 13.03 -7.58
C GLY A 18 13.92 11.67 -8.24
N SER A 19 14.87 10.78 -7.98
CA SER A 19 14.88 9.45 -8.61
C SER A 19 13.77 8.57 -8.03
N PRO A 20 13.12 7.73 -8.89
CA PRO A 20 12.00 6.91 -8.45
C PRO A 20 12.45 5.63 -7.73
N VAL A 21 11.63 5.20 -6.78
CA VAL A 21 11.74 3.87 -6.15
C VAL A 21 10.36 3.22 -6.22
N SER A 22 10.27 2.07 -6.87
CA SER A 22 9.00 1.39 -7.09
C SER A 22 8.94 0.07 -6.35
N THR A 23 7.81 -0.18 -5.67
CA THR A 23 7.57 -1.46 -4.98
C THR A 23 6.12 -1.87 -5.17
N PRO A 24 5.84 -3.18 -5.31
CA PRO A 24 4.45 -3.64 -5.29
C PRO A 24 3.90 -3.60 -3.87
N VAL A 25 2.68 -3.12 -3.73
CA VAL A 25 2.00 -3.04 -2.43
C VAL A 25 0.54 -3.46 -2.60
N TRP A 26 -0.07 -3.89 -1.50
CA TRP A 26 -1.51 -4.04 -1.43
C TRP A 26 -2.14 -2.66 -1.43
N ILE A 27 -3.40 -2.59 -1.89
CA ILE A 27 -4.13 -1.33 -1.90
C ILE A 27 -5.59 -1.62 -1.51
N ALA A 28 -6.17 -0.75 -0.71
CA ALA A 28 -7.56 -0.87 -0.30
C ALA A 28 -8.25 0.48 -0.42
N PRO A 29 -9.57 0.47 -0.76
CA PRO A 29 -10.33 1.71 -0.79
C PRO A 29 -10.54 2.24 0.64
N LEU A 30 -10.54 3.53 0.79
CA LEU A 30 -10.89 4.20 2.03
C LEU A 30 -12.17 5.01 1.77
N THR A 31 -12.16 6.31 1.91
CA THR A 31 -13.33 7.14 1.63
C THR A 31 -13.05 8.08 0.47
N GLY A 32 -14.05 8.33 -0.36
CA GLY A 32 -13.91 9.21 -1.51
C GLY A 32 -12.85 8.73 -2.48
N ARG A 33 -11.87 9.59 -2.77
CA ARG A 33 -10.74 9.27 -3.64
C ARG A 33 -9.52 8.73 -2.88
N ASP A 34 -9.69 8.45 -1.60
CA ASP A 34 -8.59 7.95 -0.80
C ASP A 34 -8.44 6.44 -0.94
N VAL A 35 -7.20 6.01 -1.10
CA VAL A 35 -6.80 4.61 -1.05
C VAL A 35 -5.70 4.47 0.00
N CYS A 36 -5.49 3.27 0.50
CA CYS A 36 -4.56 3.10 1.62
C CYS A 36 -3.89 1.73 1.59
N PHE A 37 -2.79 1.64 2.31
CA PHE A 37 -2.13 0.36 2.60
C PHE A 37 -1.37 0.46 3.92
N THR A 38 -0.95 -0.69 4.46
CA THR A 38 -0.20 -0.75 5.72
C THR A 38 1.28 -0.97 5.44
N THR A 39 2.13 -0.46 6.32
CA THR A 39 3.58 -0.59 6.21
C THR A 39 4.22 -0.47 7.59
N SER A 40 5.53 -0.74 7.65
CA SER A 40 6.32 -0.47 8.84
C SER A 40 6.69 1.03 8.88
N GLY A 41 6.60 1.63 10.07
CA GLY A 41 6.88 3.07 10.24
C GLY A 41 8.32 3.46 9.94
N ASP A 42 9.25 2.52 9.94
CA ASP A 42 10.66 2.76 9.62
C ASP A 42 11.02 2.40 8.17
N ALA A 43 10.03 2.02 7.36
CA ALA A 43 10.27 1.68 5.95
C ALA A 43 10.79 2.87 5.17
N GLY A 44 11.61 2.60 4.15
CA GLY A 44 12.15 3.64 3.29
C GLY A 44 11.07 4.45 2.58
N LYS A 45 9.97 3.80 2.19
CA LYS A 45 8.83 4.49 1.54
C LYS A 45 8.20 5.54 2.47
N VAL A 46 8.16 5.29 3.78
CA VAL A 46 7.65 6.25 4.75
C VAL A 46 8.52 7.51 4.77
N LYS A 47 9.83 7.31 4.80
CA LYS A 47 10.77 8.43 4.80
C LYS A 47 10.67 9.25 3.51
N ARG A 48 10.54 8.58 2.36
CA ARG A 48 10.40 9.26 1.08
C ARG A 48 9.10 10.04 0.99
N ILE A 49 7.99 9.48 1.45
CA ILE A 49 6.68 10.13 1.43
C ILE A 49 6.65 11.35 2.35
N ASN A 50 7.26 11.26 3.54
CA ASN A 50 7.32 12.40 4.45
C ASN A 50 8.08 13.59 3.84
N ARG A 51 9.04 13.32 2.98
CA ARG A 51 9.81 14.37 2.29
C ARG A 51 9.13 14.82 1.01
N THR A 52 8.62 13.87 0.23
CA THR A 52 7.99 14.12 -1.08
C THR A 52 6.66 13.38 -1.12
N PRO A 53 5.55 14.05 -0.77
CA PRO A 53 4.24 13.38 -0.69
C PRO A 53 3.69 12.88 -2.02
N HIS A 54 4.16 13.40 -3.14
CA HIS A 54 3.70 12.94 -4.45
C HIS A 54 4.12 11.50 -4.70
N VAL A 55 3.14 10.69 -5.13
CA VAL A 55 3.37 9.29 -5.48
C VAL A 55 2.61 8.95 -6.76
N THR A 56 2.99 7.83 -7.38
CA THR A 56 2.21 7.28 -8.50
C THR A 56 1.87 5.83 -8.21
N LEU A 57 0.76 5.37 -8.77
CA LEU A 57 0.27 4.01 -8.66
C LEU A 57 -0.04 3.47 -10.04
N GLN A 58 0.29 2.22 -10.28
CA GLN A 58 -0.05 1.54 -11.53
C GLN A 58 -0.34 0.08 -11.24
N PRO A 59 -1.43 -0.51 -11.79
CA PRO A 59 -1.73 -1.92 -11.55
C PRO A 59 -0.57 -2.84 -11.90
N CYS A 60 -0.29 -3.79 -11.02
CA CYS A 60 0.79 -4.75 -11.23
C CYS A 60 0.46 -6.08 -10.56
N ASP A 61 1.34 -7.09 -10.76
CA ASP A 61 1.28 -8.34 -10.03
C ASP A 61 2.13 -8.26 -8.75
N MET A 62 2.18 -9.35 -7.99
CA MET A 62 2.91 -9.39 -6.72
C MET A 62 4.42 -9.21 -6.89
N ARG A 63 4.95 -9.37 -8.11
CA ARG A 63 6.37 -9.19 -8.43
C ARG A 63 6.67 -7.80 -8.98
N GLY A 64 5.65 -6.95 -9.10
CA GLY A 64 5.81 -5.61 -9.64
C GLY A 64 5.75 -5.52 -11.15
N ARG A 65 5.38 -6.61 -11.84
CA ARG A 65 5.22 -6.58 -13.29
C ARG A 65 3.91 -5.87 -13.63
N LEU A 66 4.01 -4.85 -14.48
CA LEU A 66 2.86 -4.00 -14.82
C LEU A 66 1.83 -4.77 -15.63
N GLU A 67 0.56 -4.49 -15.32
CA GLU A 67 -0.55 -5.01 -16.13
C GLU A 67 -0.54 -4.38 -17.51
N PRO A 68 -0.77 -5.18 -18.58
CA PRO A 68 -0.81 -4.63 -19.94
C PRO A 68 -1.89 -3.57 -20.09
N ASN A 69 -1.57 -2.51 -20.80
CA ASN A 69 -2.49 -1.40 -21.11
C ASN A 69 -3.00 -0.66 -19.85
N SER A 70 -2.32 -0.81 -18.72
CA SER A 70 -2.69 -0.10 -17.50
C SER A 70 -2.20 1.35 -17.54
N VAL A 71 -2.87 2.19 -16.74
CA VAL A 71 -2.61 3.63 -16.69
C VAL A 71 -2.01 3.97 -15.34
N VAL A 72 -1.03 4.88 -15.34
CA VAL A 72 -0.46 5.44 -14.12
C VAL A 72 -1.42 6.48 -13.55
N VAL A 73 -1.71 6.39 -12.25
CA VAL A 73 -2.46 7.43 -11.55
C VAL A 73 -1.57 8.07 -10.50
N GLY A 74 -1.70 9.38 -10.35
CA GLY A 74 -0.94 10.14 -9.36
C GLY A 74 -1.77 10.45 -8.14
N GLY A 75 -1.10 10.79 -7.06
CA GLY A 75 -1.77 11.17 -5.82
C GLY A 75 -0.81 11.79 -4.83
N SER A 76 -1.38 12.24 -3.72
CA SER A 76 -0.62 12.78 -2.60
C SER A 76 -0.77 11.84 -1.39
N ALA A 77 0.33 11.42 -0.83
CA ALA A 77 0.37 10.43 0.23
C ALA A 77 0.68 11.08 1.58
N ARG A 78 0.11 10.51 2.64
CA ARG A 78 0.47 10.88 4.02
C ARG A 78 0.59 9.63 4.88
N VAL A 79 1.47 9.71 5.86
CA VAL A 79 1.71 8.62 6.82
C VAL A 79 0.82 8.84 8.04
N VAL A 80 0.15 7.79 8.48
CA VAL A 80 -0.67 7.81 9.70
C VAL A 80 -0.22 6.72 10.65
N THR A 81 -0.30 7.02 11.94
CA THR A 81 0.07 6.11 13.03
C THR A 81 -0.96 6.24 14.16
N GLY A 82 -0.84 5.40 15.18
CA GLY A 82 -1.70 5.47 16.34
C GLY A 82 -3.17 5.27 16.00
N SER A 83 -4.03 6.14 16.51
CA SER A 83 -5.47 6.05 16.27
C SER A 83 -5.85 6.30 14.81
N ASP A 84 -5.04 7.05 14.07
CA ASP A 84 -5.28 7.31 12.64
C ASP A 84 -4.94 6.11 11.77
N PHE A 85 -4.17 5.17 12.29
CA PHE A 85 -3.84 3.93 11.61
C PHE A 85 -5.03 2.95 11.61
N ALA A 86 -5.88 2.97 12.62
CA ALA A 86 -6.97 2.00 12.77
C ALA A 86 -7.90 1.92 11.55
N PRO A 87 -8.37 3.05 10.96
CA PRO A 87 -9.19 2.97 9.76
C PRO A 87 -8.48 2.31 8.57
N VAL A 88 -7.17 2.53 8.42
CA VAL A 88 -6.36 1.93 7.35
C VAL A 88 -6.27 0.43 7.55
N GLU A 89 -5.94 0.00 8.76
CA GLU A 89 -5.85 -1.42 9.11
C GLU A 89 -7.16 -2.13 8.85
N LYS A 90 -8.28 -1.50 9.24
CA LYS A 90 -9.62 -2.05 9.03
C LYS A 90 -9.95 -2.19 7.55
N ALA A 91 -9.62 -1.18 6.74
CA ALA A 91 -9.87 -1.20 5.30
C ALA A 91 -9.08 -2.32 4.60
N VAL A 92 -7.82 -2.47 4.95
CA VAL A 92 -6.96 -3.53 4.40
C VAL A 92 -7.46 -4.90 4.83
N ALA A 93 -7.81 -5.06 6.11
CA ALA A 93 -8.34 -6.32 6.63
C ALA A 93 -9.65 -6.70 5.94
N LYS A 94 -10.51 -5.74 5.67
CA LYS A 94 -11.79 -5.99 5.00
C LYS A 94 -11.59 -6.52 3.58
N LYS A 95 -10.66 -5.93 2.83
CA LYS A 95 -10.41 -6.32 1.44
C LYS A 95 -9.67 -7.66 1.34
N TYR A 96 -8.68 -7.88 2.18
CA TYR A 96 -7.78 -9.03 2.10
C TYR A 96 -8.06 -10.10 3.14
N GLY A 97 -9.13 -9.96 3.93
CA GLY A 97 -9.43 -10.86 5.05
C GLY A 97 -9.55 -12.32 4.67
N ILE A 98 -10.20 -12.62 3.55
CA ILE A 98 -10.37 -14.01 3.09
C ILE A 98 -9.03 -14.60 2.68
N GLN A 99 -8.18 -13.84 1.99
CA GLN A 99 -6.85 -14.27 1.59
C GLN A 99 -5.95 -14.48 2.81
N TYR A 100 -6.08 -13.61 3.80
CA TYR A 100 -5.36 -13.73 5.06
C TYR A 100 -5.71 -15.04 5.76
N ARG A 101 -7.01 -15.38 5.81
CA ARG A 101 -7.46 -16.64 6.41
C ARG A 101 -6.95 -17.86 5.66
N LEU A 102 -6.92 -17.83 4.33
CA LEU A 102 -6.41 -18.93 3.52
C LEU A 102 -4.91 -19.14 3.73
N VAL A 103 -4.14 -18.06 3.84
CA VAL A 103 -2.71 -18.12 4.13
C VAL A 103 -2.48 -18.71 5.52
N VAL A 104 -3.30 -18.33 6.49
CA VAL A 104 -3.29 -18.85 7.86
C VAL A 104 -3.53 -20.37 7.86
N TRP A 105 -4.47 -20.85 7.04
CA TRP A 105 -4.80 -22.27 6.94
C TRP A 105 -3.72 -23.11 6.28
N SER A 106 -2.95 -22.54 5.36
CA SER A 106 -1.94 -23.28 4.61
C SER A 106 -0.63 -23.51 5.36
N GLY A 107 -0.50 -23.03 6.58
CA GLY A 107 0.70 -23.22 7.38
C GLY A 107 1.88 -22.32 7.03
N VAL A 108 1.71 -21.43 6.06
CA VAL A 108 2.72 -20.42 5.71
C VAL A 108 2.70 -19.26 6.71
N LEU A 109 2.04 -19.48 7.82
CA LEU A 109 1.58 -18.50 8.76
C LEU A 109 2.65 -17.72 9.48
N THR A 110 3.75 -18.40 9.84
CA THR A 110 4.72 -17.80 10.75
C THR A 110 5.47 -16.63 10.16
N SER A 111 5.83 -16.70 8.88
CA SER A 111 6.53 -15.57 8.23
C SER A 111 5.59 -14.43 7.87
N VAL A 112 4.36 -14.74 7.44
CA VAL A 112 3.35 -13.73 7.14
C VAL A 112 2.86 -13.06 8.42
N PHE A 113 2.68 -13.83 9.49
CA PHE A 113 2.28 -13.31 10.80
C PHE A 113 3.33 -12.36 11.38
N LYS A 114 4.61 -12.69 11.22
CA LYS A 114 5.70 -11.80 11.65
C LYS A 114 5.70 -10.49 10.86
N ARG A 115 5.39 -10.53 9.56
CA ARG A 115 5.28 -9.33 8.73
C ARG A 115 4.13 -8.43 9.16
N THR A 116 2.98 -9.02 9.51
CA THR A 116 1.83 -8.23 9.97
C THR A 116 2.06 -7.59 11.33
N LYS A 117 2.86 -8.22 12.20
CA LYS A 117 3.21 -7.64 13.50
C LYS A 117 4.11 -6.42 13.38
N THR A 118 4.84 -6.26 12.27
CA THR A 118 5.72 -5.12 12.06
C THR A 118 5.03 -3.95 11.37
N ALA A 119 3.78 -4.13 10.90
CA ALA A 119 3.00 -3.06 10.29
C ALA A 119 2.41 -2.19 11.39
N ASP A 120 2.98 -1.03 11.61
CA ASP A 120 2.57 -0.07 12.64
C ASP A 120 2.21 1.30 12.07
N ALA A 121 2.21 1.43 10.75
CA ALA A 121 1.89 2.67 10.07
C ALA A 121 1.01 2.40 8.86
N GLY A 122 0.20 3.39 8.50
CA GLY A 122 -0.59 3.37 7.29
C GLY A 122 -0.17 4.49 6.35
N ILE A 123 -0.38 4.26 5.07
CA ILE A 123 -0.21 5.29 4.05
C ILE A 123 -1.58 5.53 3.44
N ILE A 124 -2.04 6.78 3.47
CA ILE A 124 -3.28 7.19 2.81
C ILE A 124 -2.89 8.04 1.61
N ILE A 125 -3.41 7.68 0.45
CA ILE A 125 -3.14 8.38 -0.80
C ILE A 125 -4.44 8.97 -1.30
N THR A 126 -4.48 10.30 -1.43
CA THR A 126 -5.59 10.99 -2.06
C THR A 126 -5.28 11.11 -3.54
N LEU A 127 -6.06 10.42 -4.36
CA LEU A 127 -5.84 10.41 -5.82
C LEU A 127 -6.16 11.78 -6.42
N ASP A 128 -5.37 12.16 -7.42
CA ASP A 128 -5.54 13.43 -8.15
C ASP A 128 -6.87 13.51 -8.91
#